data_6073a14395dd33417bc29032e817d911
#
_entry.id   6073a14395dd33417bc29032e817d911
#
_cell.length_a   1.000
_cell.length_b   1.000
_cell.length_c   1.000
_cell.angle_alpha   90.00
_cell.angle_beta   90.00
_cell.angle_gamma   90.00
#
_symmetry.space_group_name_H-M   'P 1'
#
loop_
_entity.id
_entity.type
_entity.pdbx_description
1 polymer ?
#
loop_
_entity_poly.entity_id
_entity_poly.type
_entity_poly.pdbx_seq_one_letter_code
_entity_poly.pdbx_strand_id
1 'polypeptide(L)'
;MKDINVINFFEENNINFSSNFNLGVTNLPSKLDFGKEINNIKNNQLHANMKFTFSNPEYSGLGDKFDWAKSAILITYNYKNKTQPSMLTSPGYGLIARFAEKDYYLPLKNKIIEIEQVFEKLNIKFKSFIDNPNHYDRTFFVSSGLGWQGKSTMMLTPGAGPWQLLATIYVDHAFEESKNTNYSCGECNLCQISCPTGALNSEYKLDSNKCISYWLQSPELIPYEMRDAIGNKFYGCDDCLTSCPPGQENNNVVIFNKNQQVNLEAIIKEDNEKLNEMFYWFYIPKRNAEYLKRNAIIALGNNPDQNTSSFLEKIYPKSSSHLKIYIIWALFKIGNNDVCHNLIYSYDSEENSIKEEYEKLKKMISLAK
;
A
#
# COMPACT_ATOMS: atom_id res chain seq x y z
N MET A 1 -21.45 -4.14 36.42
CA MET A 1 -22.21 -3.45 35.38
C MET A 1 -22.22 -4.37 34.18
N LYS A 2 -23.34 -4.55 33.49
CA LYS A 2 -23.32 -5.30 32.20
C LYS A 2 -22.54 -4.44 31.20
N ASP A 3 -21.61 -5.07 30.49
CA ASP A 3 -20.89 -4.40 29.42
C ASP A 3 -21.89 -3.96 28.34
N ILE A 4 -21.72 -2.75 27.81
CA ILE A 4 -22.65 -2.15 26.86
C ILE A 4 -22.24 -2.61 25.46
N ASN A 5 -23.21 -3.03 24.64
CA ASN A 5 -22.95 -3.33 23.25
C ASN A 5 -22.54 -2.05 22.49
N VAL A 6 -21.43 -2.07 21.80
CA VAL A 6 -20.86 -0.90 21.14
C VAL A 6 -21.74 -0.37 20.00
N ILE A 7 -22.45 -1.24 19.28
CA ILE A 7 -23.36 -0.83 18.19
C ILE A 7 -24.54 -0.07 18.79
N ASN A 8 -25.21 -0.64 19.79
CA ASN A 8 -26.33 0.01 20.48
C ASN A 8 -25.92 1.36 21.08
N PHE A 9 -24.72 1.43 21.68
CA PHE A 9 -24.20 2.67 22.21
C PHE A 9 -24.08 3.76 21.15
N PHE A 10 -23.58 3.44 19.97
CA PHE A 10 -23.44 4.40 18.89
C PHE A 10 -24.80 4.78 18.29
N GLU A 11 -25.73 3.84 18.12
CA GLU A 11 -27.10 4.13 17.65
C GLU A 11 -27.84 5.06 18.59
N GLU A 12 -27.77 4.83 19.91
CA GLU A 12 -28.35 5.70 20.94
C GLU A 12 -27.76 7.12 20.93
N ASN A 13 -26.53 7.27 20.45
CA ASN A 13 -25.86 8.55 20.32
C ASN A 13 -25.90 9.11 18.86
N ASN A 14 -26.82 8.61 18.03
CA ASN A 14 -27.06 9.04 16.65
C ASN A 14 -25.87 8.85 15.68
N ILE A 15 -24.97 7.90 15.97
CA ILE A 15 -23.92 7.49 15.03
C ILE A 15 -24.39 6.27 14.26
N ASN A 16 -24.58 6.45 12.95
CA ASN A 16 -24.98 5.39 12.06
C ASN A 16 -23.80 4.94 11.16
N PHE A 17 -23.68 3.64 10.96
CA PHE A 17 -22.65 3.06 10.10
C PHE A 17 -23.27 2.53 8.80
N SER A 18 -22.72 2.94 7.65
CA SER A 18 -23.06 2.31 6.39
C SER A 18 -22.52 0.89 6.31
N SER A 19 -23.00 0.10 5.34
CA SER A 19 -22.55 -1.29 5.11
C SER A 19 -21.04 -1.44 4.81
N ASN A 20 -20.34 -0.33 4.57
CA ASN A 20 -18.90 -0.34 4.37
C ASN A 20 -18.11 -0.41 5.69
N PHE A 21 -18.75 -0.13 6.82
CA PHE A 21 -18.10 -0.18 8.13
C PHE A 21 -18.40 -1.48 8.87
N ASN A 22 -17.40 -2.00 9.58
CA ASN A 22 -17.60 -3.03 10.58
C ASN A 22 -16.91 -2.58 11.87
N LEU A 23 -17.49 -3.01 13.01
CA LEU A 23 -17.02 -2.70 14.35
C LEU A 23 -16.74 -3.97 15.12
N GLY A 24 -15.68 -3.95 15.90
CA GLY A 24 -15.38 -5.01 16.85
C GLY A 24 -14.71 -4.43 18.10
N VAL A 25 -14.78 -5.14 19.21
CA VAL A 25 -14.27 -4.71 20.50
C VAL A 25 -13.34 -5.76 21.08
N THR A 26 -12.23 -5.32 21.61
CA THR A 26 -11.31 -6.11 22.44
C THR A 26 -11.16 -5.44 23.79
N ASN A 27 -11.30 -6.21 24.89
CA ASN A 27 -11.08 -5.70 26.23
C ASN A 27 -9.59 -5.52 26.54
N LEU A 28 -9.28 -4.55 27.37
CA LEU A 28 -7.93 -4.17 27.78
C LEU A 28 -7.78 -4.30 29.31
N PRO A 29 -6.59 -4.65 29.83
CA PRO A 29 -5.37 -4.96 29.07
C PRO A 29 -5.49 -6.28 28.31
N SER A 30 -5.10 -6.28 27.05
CA SER A 30 -5.06 -7.50 26.24
C SER A 30 -3.79 -8.29 26.56
N LYS A 31 -3.88 -9.63 26.45
CA LYS A 31 -2.71 -10.53 26.58
C LYS A 31 -1.88 -10.59 25.28
N LEU A 32 -2.10 -9.66 24.36
CA LEU A 32 -1.51 -9.68 23.03
C LEU A 32 -0.05 -9.22 23.11
N ASP A 33 0.85 -10.07 22.65
CA ASP A 33 2.27 -9.75 22.52
C ASP A 33 2.54 -9.11 21.13
N PHE A 34 2.40 -7.79 21.08
CA PHE A 34 2.61 -7.01 19.85
C PHE A 34 4.07 -6.93 19.44
N GLY A 35 5.00 -7.00 20.40
CA GLY A 35 6.42 -6.81 20.14
C GLY A 35 7.06 -7.99 19.43
N LYS A 36 6.61 -9.21 19.69
CA LYS A 36 7.25 -10.42 19.17
C LYS A 36 7.25 -10.52 17.65
N GLU A 37 6.12 -10.25 17.00
CA GLU A 37 6.00 -10.30 15.55
C GLU A 37 6.83 -9.19 14.91
N ILE A 38 6.73 -7.96 15.42
CA ILE A 38 7.47 -6.80 14.91
C ILE A 38 8.97 -7.01 15.08
N ASN A 39 9.42 -7.50 16.23
CA ASN A 39 10.82 -7.83 16.46
C ASN A 39 11.32 -8.94 15.50
N ASN A 40 10.50 -9.95 15.22
CA ASN A 40 10.85 -10.99 14.27
C ASN A 40 11.04 -10.42 12.84
N ILE A 41 10.14 -9.54 12.39
CA ILE A 41 10.23 -8.85 11.09
C ILE A 41 11.51 -8.00 11.05
N LYS A 42 11.79 -7.26 12.11
CA LYS A 42 12.97 -6.37 12.22
C LYS A 42 14.28 -7.17 12.23
N ASN A 43 14.37 -8.21 13.06
CA ASN A 43 15.57 -9.03 13.19
C ASN A 43 15.92 -9.80 11.89
N ASN A 44 14.92 -10.18 11.11
CA ASN A 44 15.10 -10.80 9.80
C ASN A 44 15.21 -9.77 8.65
N GLN A 45 15.26 -8.48 8.94
CA GLN A 45 15.38 -7.39 7.96
C GLN A 45 14.28 -7.40 6.88
N LEU A 46 13.10 -7.95 7.18
CA LEU A 46 11.99 -8.08 6.23
C LEU A 46 11.24 -6.77 5.98
N HIS A 47 11.51 -5.74 6.79
CA HIS A 47 10.84 -4.43 6.72
C HIS A 47 11.48 -3.46 5.73
N ALA A 48 12.50 -3.90 4.98
CA ALA A 48 13.31 -3.03 4.12
C ALA A 48 13.83 -1.80 4.92
N ASN A 49 13.75 -0.59 4.37
CA ASN A 49 14.17 0.62 5.08
C ASN A 49 13.02 1.40 5.74
N MET A 50 11.87 0.76 5.96
CA MET A 50 10.77 1.37 6.70
C MET A 50 11.14 1.53 8.18
N LYS A 51 11.05 2.77 8.70
CA LYS A 51 11.50 3.11 10.06
C LYS A 51 10.37 3.30 11.07
N PHE A 52 9.13 3.47 10.62
CA PHE A 52 8.01 3.84 11.49
C PHE A 52 7.69 2.76 12.54
N THR A 53 6.70 1.90 12.37
CA THR A 53 6.29 0.90 13.36
C THR A 53 7.44 0.01 13.86
N PHE A 54 8.42 -0.27 13.00
CA PHE A 54 9.56 -1.14 13.32
C PHE A 54 10.70 -0.46 14.07
N SER A 55 10.67 0.87 14.22
CA SER A 55 11.71 1.61 14.95
C SER A 55 11.61 1.39 16.46
N ASN A 56 10.39 1.35 16.98
CA ASN A 56 10.10 1.23 18.40
C ASN A 56 9.01 0.19 18.61
N PRO A 57 9.33 -1.11 18.55
CA PRO A 57 8.34 -2.18 18.69
C PRO A 57 7.56 -2.15 20.01
N GLU A 58 8.17 -1.66 21.08
CA GLU A 58 7.55 -1.49 22.39
C GLU A 58 6.40 -0.48 22.39
N TYR A 59 6.37 0.46 21.45
CA TYR A 59 5.27 1.44 21.34
C TYR A 59 4.12 0.95 20.45
N SER A 60 4.28 -0.18 19.82
CA SER A 60 3.24 -0.76 18.94
C SER A 60 2.11 -1.44 19.72
N GLY A 61 2.26 -1.59 21.01
CA GLY A 61 1.27 -2.09 21.99
C GLY A 61 0.78 -1.00 22.92
N LEU A 62 0.00 -1.42 23.93
CA LEU A 62 -0.65 -0.50 24.87
C LEU A 62 0.32 0.25 25.77
N GLY A 63 1.40 -0.39 26.20
CA GLY A 63 2.36 0.17 27.14
C GLY A 63 1.71 0.88 28.36
N ASP A 64 2.51 1.36 29.28
CA ASP A 64 2.03 2.10 30.47
C ASP A 64 1.29 3.41 30.12
N LYS A 65 1.47 3.89 28.88
CA LYS A 65 0.88 5.15 28.41
C LYS A 65 -0.65 5.11 28.29
N PHE A 66 -1.25 3.93 28.13
CA PHE A 66 -2.69 3.72 27.95
C PHE A 66 -3.28 2.76 28.98
N ASP A 67 -2.71 2.72 30.20
CA ASP A 67 -3.16 1.92 31.35
C ASP A 67 -4.62 2.22 31.75
N TRP A 68 -5.09 3.42 31.45
CA TRP A 68 -6.47 3.87 31.66
C TRP A 68 -7.50 3.24 30.70
N ALA A 69 -7.08 2.69 29.56
CA ALA A 69 -7.98 2.16 28.57
C ALA A 69 -8.57 0.81 29.01
N LYS A 70 -9.89 0.67 28.89
CA LYS A 70 -10.65 -0.55 29.24
C LYS A 70 -11.05 -1.36 28.01
N SER A 71 -11.30 -0.68 26.89
CA SER A 71 -11.62 -1.33 25.61
C SER A 71 -10.88 -0.67 24.46
N ALA A 72 -10.60 -1.47 23.45
CA ALA A 72 -10.20 -1.03 22.12
C ALA A 72 -11.35 -1.31 21.15
N ILE A 73 -11.90 -0.26 20.55
CA ILE A 73 -12.89 -0.36 19.47
C ILE A 73 -12.13 -0.37 18.18
N LEU A 74 -12.26 -1.43 17.41
CA LEU A 74 -11.69 -1.52 16.06
C LEU A 74 -12.77 -1.23 15.03
N ILE A 75 -12.44 -0.36 14.09
CA ILE A 75 -13.33 0.07 13.02
C ILE A 75 -12.66 -0.23 11.70
N THR A 76 -13.34 -0.91 10.81
CA THR A 76 -12.87 -1.11 9.45
C THR A 76 -13.72 -0.33 8.46
N TYR A 77 -13.11 0.16 7.40
CA TYR A 77 -13.79 0.71 6.24
C TYR A 77 -13.48 -0.13 5.02
N ASN A 78 -14.50 -0.81 4.50
CA ASN A 78 -14.40 -1.65 3.33
C ASN A 78 -14.49 -0.81 2.05
N TYR A 79 -13.44 -0.83 1.24
CA TYR A 79 -13.36 -0.17 -0.06
C TYR A 79 -13.48 -1.14 -1.26
N LYS A 80 -13.92 -2.37 -1.01
CA LYS A 80 -14.28 -3.30 -2.08
C LYS A 80 -15.31 -2.66 -2.99
N ASN A 81 -15.09 -2.69 -4.28
CA ASN A 81 -16.05 -2.27 -5.28
C ASN A 81 -16.45 -3.46 -6.18
N LYS A 82 -17.51 -3.31 -6.97
CA LYS A 82 -18.03 -4.36 -7.86
C LYS A 82 -17.14 -4.60 -9.10
N THR A 83 -16.12 -3.77 -9.30
CA THR A 83 -15.20 -3.93 -10.43
C THR A 83 -14.00 -4.77 -10.01
N GLN A 84 -13.52 -5.64 -10.89
CA GLN A 84 -12.25 -6.30 -10.70
C GLN A 84 -11.11 -5.30 -11.02
N PRO A 85 -9.99 -5.33 -10.25
CA PRO A 85 -8.80 -4.59 -10.64
C PRO A 85 -8.38 -4.98 -12.05
N SER A 86 -8.11 -3.99 -12.90
CA SER A 86 -7.59 -4.29 -14.22
C SER A 86 -6.15 -4.80 -14.07
N MET A 87 -5.85 -5.94 -14.66
CA MET A 87 -4.47 -6.43 -14.78
C MET A 87 -3.82 -6.01 -16.11
N LEU A 88 -4.62 -5.55 -17.05
CA LEU A 88 -4.19 -5.11 -18.37
C LEU A 88 -4.51 -3.63 -18.58
N THR A 89 -3.56 -2.91 -19.15
CA THR A 89 -3.73 -1.52 -19.58
C THR A 89 -3.48 -1.39 -21.08
N SER A 90 -4.02 -0.33 -21.68
CA SER A 90 -3.59 0.09 -23.00
C SER A 90 -2.10 0.46 -22.98
N PRO A 91 -1.37 0.32 -24.10
CA PRO A 91 -0.01 0.84 -24.24
C PRO A 91 0.06 2.32 -23.84
N GLY A 92 1.10 2.71 -23.12
CA GLY A 92 1.27 4.07 -22.59
C GLY A 92 0.49 4.39 -21.33
N TYR A 93 -0.29 3.43 -20.78
CA TYR A 93 -1.04 3.60 -19.52
C TYR A 93 -0.47 2.73 -18.41
N GLY A 94 -0.57 3.26 -17.18
CA GLY A 94 -0.18 2.56 -15.95
C GLY A 94 -1.35 2.30 -15.02
N LEU A 95 -1.18 1.33 -14.10
CA LEU A 95 -2.18 0.95 -13.10
C LEU A 95 -1.94 1.61 -11.76
N ILE A 96 -3.01 2.07 -11.14
CA ILE A 96 -3.07 2.43 -9.72
C ILE A 96 -3.71 1.27 -8.97
N ALA A 97 -3.08 0.85 -7.87
CA ALA A 97 -3.68 -0.14 -6.97
C ALA A 97 -5.00 0.37 -6.38
N ARG A 98 -5.94 -0.54 -6.12
CA ARG A 98 -7.30 -0.21 -5.68
C ARG A 98 -7.33 0.69 -4.45
N PHE A 99 -6.45 0.45 -3.47
CA PHE A 99 -6.42 1.27 -2.25
C PHE A 99 -6.13 2.76 -2.51
N ALA A 100 -5.51 3.06 -3.65
CA ALA A 100 -5.08 4.39 -4.05
C ALA A 100 -5.93 5.02 -5.16
N GLU A 101 -6.99 4.37 -5.65
CA GLU A 101 -7.90 4.94 -6.66
C GLU A 101 -8.50 6.29 -6.23
N LYS A 102 -8.76 6.44 -4.94
CA LYS A 102 -9.25 7.66 -4.30
C LYS A 102 -8.89 7.67 -2.82
N ASP A 103 -9.14 8.77 -2.13
CA ASP A 103 -8.93 8.86 -0.68
C ASP A 103 -9.98 8.05 0.09
N TYR A 104 -9.70 6.76 0.30
CA TYR A 104 -10.53 5.88 1.11
C TYR A 104 -10.35 6.12 2.62
N TYR A 105 -9.28 6.81 3.05
CA TYR A 105 -9.11 7.22 4.44
C TYR A 105 -10.07 8.35 4.84
N LEU A 106 -10.52 9.17 3.90
CA LEU A 106 -11.41 10.30 4.21
C LEU A 106 -12.73 9.87 4.87
N PRO A 107 -13.50 8.89 4.33
CA PRO A 107 -14.70 8.40 5.01
C PRO A 107 -14.43 7.81 6.41
N LEU A 108 -13.31 7.08 6.55
CA LEU A 108 -12.91 6.50 7.83
C LEU A 108 -12.57 7.60 8.85
N LYS A 109 -11.76 8.59 8.47
CA LYS A 109 -11.41 9.74 9.31
C LYS A 109 -12.65 10.52 9.74
N ASN A 110 -13.57 10.80 8.81
CA ASN A 110 -14.80 11.51 9.13
C ASN A 110 -15.63 10.74 10.18
N LYS A 111 -15.74 9.42 10.03
CA LYS A 111 -16.46 8.60 11.00
C LYS A 111 -15.79 8.59 12.38
N ILE A 112 -14.47 8.55 12.44
CA ILE A 112 -13.73 8.65 13.70
C ILE A 112 -13.98 9.99 14.38
N ILE A 113 -13.97 11.11 13.63
CA ILE A 113 -14.27 12.44 14.17
C ILE A 113 -15.69 12.52 14.77
N GLU A 114 -16.69 11.93 14.09
CA GLU A 114 -18.06 11.86 14.62
C GLU A 114 -18.09 11.10 15.98
N ILE A 115 -17.35 10.00 16.08
CA ILE A 115 -17.25 9.20 17.31
C ILE A 115 -16.55 9.99 18.43
N GLU A 116 -15.44 10.64 18.10
CA GLU A 116 -14.66 11.46 19.04
C GLU A 116 -15.53 12.56 19.64
N GLN A 117 -16.34 13.27 18.83
CA GLN A 117 -17.29 14.28 19.32
C GLN A 117 -18.31 13.71 20.31
N VAL A 118 -18.80 12.49 20.11
CA VAL A 118 -19.68 11.82 21.07
C VAL A 118 -18.96 11.51 22.37
N PHE A 119 -17.75 10.98 22.29
CA PHE A 119 -16.94 10.68 23.47
C PHE A 119 -16.61 11.93 24.28
N GLU A 120 -16.25 13.02 23.62
CA GLU A 120 -16.02 14.33 24.25
C GLU A 120 -17.28 14.81 25.00
N LYS A 121 -18.45 14.77 24.34
CA LYS A 121 -19.74 15.18 24.93
C LYS A 121 -20.11 14.35 26.17
N LEU A 122 -19.75 13.07 26.16
CA LEU A 122 -20.05 12.14 27.27
C LEU A 122 -18.92 12.08 28.31
N ASN A 123 -17.85 12.87 28.16
CA ASN A 123 -16.66 12.85 29.01
C ASN A 123 -16.00 11.46 29.08
N ILE A 124 -16.04 10.69 28.00
CA ILE A 124 -15.33 9.42 27.85
C ILE A 124 -13.91 9.73 27.39
N LYS A 125 -12.90 9.27 28.10
CA LYS A 125 -11.50 9.41 27.71
C LYS A 125 -11.19 8.46 26.55
N PHE A 126 -10.58 8.96 25.48
CA PHE A 126 -10.26 8.15 24.29
C PHE A 126 -8.92 8.53 23.68
N LYS A 127 -8.43 7.63 22.81
CA LYS A 127 -7.31 7.88 21.88
C LYS A 127 -7.49 7.09 20.61
N SER A 128 -7.59 7.81 19.49
CA SER A 128 -7.76 7.22 18.15
C SER A 128 -6.43 7.05 17.42
N PHE A 129 -6.35 6.00 16.62
CA PHE A 129 -5.24 5.68 15.74
C PHE A 129 -5.80 5.32 14.36
N ILE A 130 -5.30 5.99 13.32
CA ILE A 130 -5.59 5.72 11.92
C ILE A 130 -4.27 5.77 11.19
N ASP A 131 -3.82 4.65 10.61
CA ASP A 131 -2.53 4.56 9.89
C ASP A 131 -1.38 5.21 10.68
N ASN A 132 -1.31 4.89 11.97
CA ASN A 132 -0.36 5.53 12.86
C ASN A 132 0.94 4.71 12.96
N PRO A 133 2.13 5.33 12.76
CA PRO A 133 3.40 4.62 12.77
C PRO A 133 3.78 4.00 14.13
N ASN A 134 3.10 4.39 15.22
CA ASN A 134 3.35 3.88 16.58
C ASN A 134 2.22 2.99 17.10
N HIS A 135 1.37 2.49 16.21
CA HIS A 135 0.27 1.60 16.56
C HIS A 135 0.18 0.43 15.58
N TYR A 136 -0.13 -0.76 16.08
CA TYR A 136 -0.22 -1.98 15.27
C TYR A 136 -1.65 -2.53 15.25
N ASP A 137 -2.50 -1.95 14.41
CA ASP A 137 -3.93 -2.27 14.29
C ASP A 137 -4.23 -3.74 14.03
N ARG A 138 -3.33 -4.46 13.35
CA ARG A 138 -3.57 -5.82 12.85
C ARG A 138 -3.89 -6.82 13.97
N THR A 139 -3.19 -6.73 15.09
CA THR A 139 -3.41 -7.64 16.21
C THR A 139 -4.76 -7.38 16.87
N PHE A 140 -5.15 -6.11 16.99
CA PHE A 140 -6.49 -5.73 17.48
C PHE A 140 -7.59 -6.19 16.54
N PHE A 141 -7.36 -6.17 15.23
CA PHE A 141 -8.33 -6.65 14.26
C PHE A 141 -8.71 -8.11 14.49
N VAL A 142 -7.73 -8.98 14.70
CA VAL A 142 -7.97 -10.40 14.93
C VAL A 142 -8.69 -10.61 16.28
N SER A 143 -8.22 -9.95 17.35
CA SER A 143 -8.81 -10.10 18.69
C SER A 143 -10.21 -9.51 18.80
N SER A 144 -10.57 -8.54 17.99
CA SER A 144 -11.92 -7.95 17.96
C SER A 144 -12.95 -8.76 17.15
N GLY A 145 -12.58 -9.95 16.67
CA GLY A 145 -13.49 -10.84 15.97
C GLY A 145 -13.91 -10.40 14.56
N LEU A 146 -13.30 -9.35 14.00
CA LEU A 146 -13.66 -8.83 12.67
C LEU A 146 -13.23 -9.73 11.51
N GLY A 147 -12.27 -10.62 11.76
CA GLY A 147 -11.76 -11.53 10.76
C GLY A 147 -10.47 -12.21 11.18
N TRP A 148 -9.60 -12.49 10.23
CA TRP A 148 -8.35 -13.20 10.45
C TRP A 148 -7.19 -12.58 9.70
N GLN A 149 -5.96 -12.89 10.15
CA GLN A 149 -4.76 -12.56 9.39
C GLN A 149 -4.60 -13.55 8.23
N GLY A 150 -4.50 -13.06 7.03
CA GLY A 150 -4.24 -13.87 5.84
C GLY A 150 -2.77 -14.25 5.70
N LYS A 151 -2.49 -15.33 4.95
CA LYS A 151 -1.11 -15.72 4.59
C LYS A 151 -0.37 -14.62 3.81
N SER A 152 -1.11 -13.69 3.18
CA SER A 152 -0.59 -12.46 2.56
C SER A 152 -0.18 -11.36 3.54
N THR A 153 -0.29 -11.60 4.84
CA THR A 153 -0.16 -10.61 5.93
C THR A 153 -1.26 -9.54 5.98
N MET A 154 -2.24 -9.58 5.08
CA MET A 154 -3.38 -8.67 5.09
C MET A 154 -4.47 -9.18 6.04
N MET A 155 -5.22 -8.24 6.60
CA MET A 155 -6.41 -8.57 7.41
C MET A 155 -7.57 -8.88 6.49
N LEU A 156 -8.27 -9.99 6.75
CA LEU A 156 -9.34 -10.51 5.93
C LEU A 156 -10.67 -10.51 6.71
N THR A 157 -11.69 -9.87 6.15
CA THR A 157 -13.06 -9.91 6.69
C THR A 157 -13.93 -10.82 5.83
N PRO A 158 -14.81 -11.64 6.41
CA PRO A 158 -15.80 -12.42 5.65
C PRO A 158 -16.59 -11.53 4.68
N GLY A 159 -16.67 -11.92 3.42
CA GLY A 159 -17.38 -11.17 2.37
C GLY A 159 -16.69 -9.93 1.82
N ALA A 160 -15.78 -9.32 2.56
CA ALA A 160 -14.99 -8.16 2.10
C ALA A 160 -13.57 -8.54 1.65
N GLY A 161 -13.01 -9.61 2.21
CA GLY A 161 -11.63 -10.01 1.94
C GLY A 161 -10.61 -8.98 2.43
N PRO A 162 -9.53 -8.72 1.66
CA PRO A 162 -8.44 -7.83 2.07
C PRO A 162 -8.71 -6.33 1.80
N TRP A 163 -9.87 -5.97 1.24
CA TRP A 163 -10.15 -4.63 0.73
C TRP A 163 -10.68 -3.70 1.83
N GLN A 164 -9.87 -3.44 2.86
CA GLN A 164 -10.29 -2.63 4.00
C GLN A 164 -9.16 -1.83 4.63
N LEU A 165 -9.52 -0.69 5.22
CA LEU A 165 -8.69 0.13 6.07
C LEU A 165 -9.07 -0.10 7.52
N LEU A 166 -8.14 0.14 8.43
CA LEU A 166 -8.29 -0.09 9.86
C LEU A 166 -8.14 1.21 10.63
N ALA A 167 -8.90 1.32 11.72
CA ALA A 167 -8.71 2.33 12.76
C ALA A 167 -9.00 1.71 14.13
N THR A 168 -8.27 2.13 15.15
CA THR A 168 -8.45 1.69 16.53
C THR A 168 -8.73 2.88 17.43
N ILE A 169 -9.71 2.77 18.34
CA ILE A 169 -9.97 3.77 19.37
C ILE A 169 -9.87 3.11 20.74
N TYR A 170 -8.93 3.55 21.56
CA TYR A 170 -8.88 3.19 22.99
C TYR A 170 -9.83 4.06 23.77
N VAL A 171 -10.58 3.47 24.69
CA VAL A 171 -11.54 4.16 25.53
C VAL A 171 -11.45 3.68 26.99
N ASP A 172 -11.73 4.59 27.94
CA ASP A 172 -11.81 4.26 29.38
C ASP A 172 -13.17 3.67 29.80
N HIS A 173 -13.97 3.29 28.79
CA HIS A 173 -15.28 2.66 28.94
C HIS A 173 -15.19 1.17 28.63
N ALA A 174 -15.87 0.33 29.41
CA ALA A 174 -15.94 -1.10 29.15
C ALA A 174 -17.12 -1.39 28.21
N PHE A 175 -16.82 -1.92 27.04
CA PHE A 175 -17.80 -2.42 26.10
C PHE A 175 -17.81 -3.95 26.08
N GLU A 176 -18.94 -4.53 25.60
CA GLU A 176 -19.05 -5.98 25.39
C GLU A 176 -18.01 -6.44 24.37
N GLU A 177 -17.18 -7.41 24.76
CA GLU A 177 -16.15 -7.95 23.86
C GLU A 177 -16.79 -8.72 22.70
N SER A 178 -16.28 -8.50 21.49
CA SER A 178 -16.72 -9.21 20.32
C SER A 178 -16.29 -10.68 20.35
N LYS A 179 -17.14 -11.56 19.81
CA LYS A 179 -16.81 -12.98 19.71
C LYS A 179 -15.76 -13.21 18.62
N ASN A 180 -14.73 -13.96 18.98
CA ASN A 180 -13.72 -14.37 18.01
C ASN A 180 -14.31 -15.21 16.85
N THR A 181 -13.77 -15.01 15.67
CA THR A 181 -14.08 -15.81 14.50
C THR A 181 -13.04 -16.91 14.30
N ASN A 182 -13.46 -18.11 13.90
CA ASN A 182 -12.56 -19.23 13.60
C ASN A 182 -12.23 -19.33 12.11
N TYR A 183 -12.14 -18.19 11.42
CA TYR A 183 -11.78 -18.17 10.00
C TYR A 183 -10.26 -18.29 9.82
N SER A 184 -9.84 -18.94 8.75
CA SER A 184 -8.43 -19.06 8.35
C SER A 184 -8.31 -19.21 6.84
N CYS A 185 -7.09 -19.13 6.33
CA CYS A 185 -6.80 -19.40 4.92
C CYS A 185 -6.76 -20.90 4.56
N GLY A 186 -6.77 -21.80 5.56
CA GLY A 186 -6.62 -23.25 5.31
C GLY A 186 -5.43 -23.56 4.40
N GLU A 187 -5.63 -24.43 3.41
CA GLU A 187 -4.61 -24.82 2.43
C GLU A 187 -4.38 -23.80 1.29
N CYS A 188 -5.13 -22.69 1.26
CA CYS A 188 -5.03 -21.71 0.18
C CYS A 188 -3.65 -20.99 0.21
N ASN A 189 -3.01 -20.87 -0.95
CA ASN A 189 -1.72 -20.18 -1.15
C ASN A 189 -1.73 -19.24 -2.38
N LEU A 190 -2.89 -18.89 -2.90
CA LEU A 190 -3.03 -18.10 -4.14
C LEU A 190 -2.30 -16.75 -4.07
N CYS A 191 -2.29 -16.07 -2.93
CA CYS A 191 -1.56 -14.82 -2.75
C CYS A 191 -0.04 -15.00 -2.91
N GLN A 192 0.52 -16.14 -2.50
CA GLN A 192 1.93 -16.45 -2.66
C GLN A 192 2.28 -16.74 -4.12
N ILE A 193 1.45 -17.55 -4.80
CA ILE A 193 1.61 -17.89 -6.22
C ILE A 193 1.48 -16.62 -7.11
N SER A 194 0.58 -15.72 -6.76
CA SER A 194 0.33 -14.51 -7.55
C SER A 194 1.33 -13.39 -7.31
N CYS A 195 2.21 -13.51 -6.31
CA CYS A 195 3.24 -12.50 -6.07
C CYS A 195 4.39 -12.64 -7.09
N PRO A 196 4.55 -11.68 -8.03
CA PRO A 196 5.50 -11.83 -9.14
C PRO A 196 6.97 -11.79 -8.70
N THR A 197 7.24 -11.31 -7.49
CA THR A 197 8.59 -11.17 -6.95
C THR A 197 8.91 -12.17 -5.85
N GLY A 198 7.95 -13.01 -5.46
CA GLY A 198 8.12 -13.92 -4.33
C GLY A 198 8.28 -13.21 -2.97
N ALA A 199 7.75 -11.99 -2.84
CA ALA A 199 7.75 -11.27 -1.55
C ALA A 199 6.98 -12.01 -0.45
N LEU A 200 6.06 -12.90 -0.83
CA LEU A 200 5.27 -13.77 0.04
C LEU A 200 5.73 -15.23 -0.03
N ASN A 201 7.03 -15.48 0.07
CA ASN A 201 7.62 -16.83 -0.03
C ASN A 201 7.30 -17.75 1.15
N SER A 202 6.80 -17.21 2.23
CA SER A 202 6.37 -17.94 3.44
C SER A 202 5.02 -17.43 3.92
N GLU A 203 4.22 -18.32 4.52
CA GLU A 203 2.94 -17.95 5.12
C GLU A 203 3.12 -16.91 6.22
N TYR A 204 2.24 -15.92 6.23
CA TYR A 204 2.20 -14.85 7.25
C TYR A 204 3.49 -14.01 7.33
N LYS A 205 4.32 -14.03 6.29
CA LYS A 205 5.55 -13.23 6.20
C LYS A 205 5.63 -12.50 4.88
N LEU A 206 5.92 -11.22 4.96
CA LEU A 206 6.18 -10.36 3.81
C LEU A 206 7.63 -9.89 3.86
N ASP A 207 8.40 -10.21 2.82
CA ASP A 207 9.69 -9.58 2.57
C ASP A 207 9.48 -8.28 1.79
N SER A 208 9.49 -7.15 2.50
CA SER A 208 9.25 -5.84 1.89
C SER A 208 10.35 -5.45 0.89
N ASN A 209 11.56 -6.03 1.00
CA ASN A 209 12.63 -5.81 0.03
C ASN A 209 12.25 -6.30 -1.38
N LYS A 210 11.29 -7.21 -1.47
CA LYS A 210 10.77 -7.76 -2.73
C LYS A 210 9.38 -7.25 -3.08
N CYS A 211 8.76 -6.42 -2.24
CA CYS A 211 7.39 -5.95 -2.46
C CYS A 211 7.35 -4.80 -3.46
N ILE A 212 6.63 -4.98 -4.57
CA ILE A 212 6.45 -3.93 -5.60
C ILE A 212 5.82 -2.67 -4.99
N SER A 213 4.83 -2.82 -4.11
CA SER A 213 4.17 -1.68 -3.47
C SER A 213 5.15 -0.86 -2.62
N TYR A 214 6.10 -1.51 -1.93
CA TYR A 214 7.17 -0.83 -1.21
C TYR A 214 8.05 -0.01 -2.17
N TRP A 215 8.53 -0.62 -3.25
CA TRP A 215 9.45 0.03 -4.19
C TRP A 215 8.82 1.23 -4.90
N LEU A 216 7.54 1.16 -5.26
CA LEU A 216 6.81 2.28 -5.87
C LEU A 216 6.59 3.45 -4.91
N GLN A 217 6.74 3.24 -3.60
CA GLN A 217 6.61 4.25 -2.54
C GLN A 217 7.94 4.58 -1.85
N SER A 218 9.03 3.88 -2.18
CA SER A 218 10.36 4.11 -1.61
C SER A 218 11.10 5.29 -2.27
N PRO A 219 11.88 6.08 -1.52
CA PRO A 219 12.79 7.07 -2.10
C PRO A 219 14.07 6.47 -2.68
N GLU A 220 14.29 5.18 -2.52
CA GLU A 220 15.52 4.50 -2.91
C GLU A 220 15.61 4.23 -4.40
N LEU A 221 16.81 3.95 -4.89
CA LEU A 221 17.02 3.50 -6.25
C LEU A 221 16.41 2.11 -6.44
N ILE A 222 15.44 2.00 -7.34
CA ILE A 222 14.75 0.73 -7.62
C ILE A 222 15.71 -0.22 -8.34
N PRO A 223 15.99 -1.43 -7.79
CA PRO A 223 16.83 -2.42 -8.44
C PRO A 223 16.29 -2.87 -9.81
N TYR A 224 17.17 -3.33 -10.69
CA TYR A 224 16.79 -3.71 -12.06
C TYR A 224 15.69 -4.77 -12.10
N GLU A 225 15.87 -5.85 -11.34
CA GLU A 225 14.92 -6.96 -11.25
C GLU A 225 13.54 -6.49 -10.77
N MET A 226 13.50 -5.46 -9.93
CA MET A 226 12.26 -4.86 -9.48
C MET A 226 11.61 -3.99 -10.56
N ARG A 227 12.39 -3.29 -11.38
CA ARG A 227 11.86 -2.47 -12.48
C ARG A 227 11.11 -3.33 -13.48
N ASP A 228 11.63 -4.50 -13.83
CA ASP A 228 10.96 -5.46 -14.70
C ASP A 228 9.69 -6.02 -14.05
N ALA A 229 9.76 -6.43 -12.79
CA ALA A 229 8.66 -7.00 -12.04
C ALA A 229 7.50 -6.02 -11.77
N ILE A 230 7.79 -4.70 -11.73
CA ILE A 230 6.77 -3.66 -11.60
C ILE A 230 5.76 -3.74 -12.75
N GLY A 231 6.22 -4.09 -13.97
CA GLY A 231 5.33 -4.17 -15.12
C GLY A 231 4.67 -2.81 -15.39
N ASN A 232 3.38 -2.82 -15.63
CA ASN A 232 2.58 -1.63 -15.91
C ASN A 232 2.07 -0.88 -14.67
N LYS A 233 2.54 -1.21 -13.46
CA LYS A 233 2.07 -0.57 -12.23
C LYS A 233 2.69 0.81 -12.04
N PHE A 234 1.83 1.81 -11.83
CA PHE A 234 2.24 3.18 -11.54
C PHE A 234 2.35 3.45 -10.04
N TYR A 235 1.38 2.95 -9.23
CA TYR A 235 1.37 3.16 -7.79
C TYR A 235 0.68 2.01 -7.07
N GLY A 236 1.38 1.39 -6.11
CA GLY A 236 0.90 0.21 -5.38
C GLY A 236 0.88 -1.06 -6.23
N CYS A 237 0.45 -2.16 -5.62
CA CYS A 237 0.36 -3.48 -6.26
C CYS A 237 -0.75 -4.30 -5.58
N ASP A 238 -1.67 -4.85 -6.37
CA ASP A 238 -2.81 -5.63 -5.88
C ASP A 238 -2.70 -7.13 -6.20
N ASP A 239 -1.60 -7.61 -6.78
CA ASP A 239 -1.51 -8.97 -7.32
C ASP A 239 -1.85 -10.05 -6.28
N CYS A 240 -1.37 -9.90 -5.04
CA CYS A 240 -1.69 -10.81 -3.95
C CYS A 240 -3.12 -10.64 -3.39
N LEU A 241 -3.78 -9.51 -3.62
CA LEU A 241 -5.12 -9.20 -3.11
C LEU A 241 -6.18 -9.62 -4.11
N THR A 242 -5.94 -9.40 -5.41
CA THR A 242 -6.88 -9.79 -6.48
C THR A 242 -7.06 -11.29 -6.61
N SER A 243 -6.06 -12.07 -6.25
CA SER A 243 -6.14 -13.55 -6.24
C SER A 243 -6.81 -14.12 -4.99
N CYS A 244 -7.08 -13.28 -3.96
CA CYS A 244 -7.62 -13.74 -2.69
C CYS A 244 -9.13 -14.08 -2.78
N PRO A 245 -9.56 -15.35 -2.61
CA PRO A 245 -10.96 -15.74 -2.82
C PRO A 245 -11.98 -14.94 -2.00
N PRO A 246 -11.78 -14.68 -0.69
CA PRO A 246 -12.72 -13.88 0.08
C PRO A 246 -12.94 -12.45 -0.45
N GLY A 247 -11.97 -11.93 -1.20
CA GLY A 247 -12.02 -10.58 -1.81
C GLY A 247 -12.61 -10.53 -3.20
N GLN A 248 -12.88 -11.69 -3.81
CA GLN A 248 -13.45 -11.76 -5.15
C GLN A 248 -14.97 -11.63 -5.14
N GLU A 249 -15.52 -11.13 -6.22
CA GLU A 249 -16.96 -11.17 -6.46
C GLU A 249 -17.32 -12.46 -7.21
N ASN A 250 -18.43 -13.11 -6.78
CA ASN A 250 -18.94 -14.31 -7.43
C ASN A 250 -19.60 -14.04 -8.81
N ASN A 251 -19.41 -12.89 -9.39
CA ASN A 251 -20.02 -12.50 -10.65
C ASN A 251 -19.11 -12.82 -11.84
N ASN A 252 -19.61 -13.59 -12.78
CA ASN A 252 -18.94 -13.96 -14.03
C ASN A 252 -18.70 -12.76 -14.99
N VAL A 253 -19.06 -11.54 -14.60
CA VAL A 253 -18.85 -10.34 -15.41
C VAL A 253 -17.71 -9.53 -14.83
N VAL A 254 -16.56 -9.59 -15.50
CA VAL A 254 -15.39 -8.76 -15.15
C VAL A 254 -15.61 -7.37 -15.72
N ILE A 255 -16.00 -6.43 -14.86
CA ILE A 255 -16.08 -5.01 -15.21
C ILE A 255 -14.73 -4.38 -14.85
N PHE A 256 -13.94 -4.02 -15.84
CA PHE A 256 -12.66 -3.33 -15.61
C PHE A 256 -12.90 -1.89 -15.15
N ASN A 257 -12.20 -1.48 -14.11
CA ASN A 257 -12.26 -0.12 -13.60
C ASN A 257 -11.30 0.78 -14.40
N LYS A 258 -11.85 1.58 -15.31
CA LYS A 258 -11.06 2.56 -16.09
C LYS A 258 -10.38 3.62 -15.20
N ASN A 259 -10.89 3.87 -13.99
CA ASN A 259 -10.34 4.86 -13.07
C ASN A 259 -8.99 4.41 -12.43
N GLN A 260 -8.63 3.13 -12.59
CA GLN A 260 -7.32 2.63 -12.16
C GLN A 260 -6.20 2.90 -13.18
N GLN A 261 -6.53 3.44 -14.34
CA GLN A 261 -5.55 3.68 -15.40
C GLN A 261 -5.19 5.16 -15.48
N VAL A 262 -3.90 5.43 -15.58
CA VAL A 262 -3.37 6.78 -15.79
C VAL A 262 -2.51 6.83 -17.06
N ASN A 263 -2.61 7.92 -17.81
CA ASN A 263 -1.72 8.16 -18.93
C ASN A 263 -0.32 8.52 -18.39
N LEU A 264 0.65 7.66 -18.67
CA LEU A 264 1.99 7.77 -18.09
C LEU A 264 2.77 8.99 -18.63
N GLU A 265 2.62 9.32 -19.91
CA GLU A 265 3.23 10.52 -20.48
C GLU A 265 2.66 11.80 -19.85
N ALA A 266 1.34 11.84 -19.60
CA ALA A 266 0.71 12.99 -18.96
C ALA A 266 1.26 13.18 -17.54
N ILE A 267 1.46 12.10 -16.76
CA ILE A 267 2.10 12.16 -15.44
C ILE A 267 3.52 12.72 -15.53
N ILE A 268 4.32 12.24 -16.48
CA ILE A 268 5.73 12.67 -16.62
C ILE A 268 5.82 14.17 -17.00
N LYS A 269 4.90 14.64 -17.84
CA LYS A 269 4.86 16.02 -18.32
C LYS A 269 4.30 17.01 -17.30
N GLU A 270 3.51 16.54 -16.34
CA GLU A 270 2.78 17.41 -15.41
C GLU A 270 3.75 18.09 -14.42
N ASP A 271 3.32 19.21 -13.87
CA ASP A 271 4.05 19.93 -12.84
C ASP A 271 4.06 19.17 -11.51
N ASN A 272 5.15 19.29 -10.73
CA ASN A 272 5.31 18.57 -9.47
C ASN A 272 4.29 19.00 -8.40
N GLU A 273 3.96 20.31 -8.35
CA GLU A 273 2.97 20.83 -7.39
C GLU A 273 1.60 20.27 -7.74
N LYS A 274 1.23 20.32 -9.02
CA LYS A 274 -0.05 19.79 -9.49
C LYS A 274 -0.16 18.29 -9.30
N LEU A 275 0.91 17.50 -9.49
CA LEU A 275 0.91 16.07 -9.15
C LEU A 275 0.67 15.83 -7.66
N ASN A 276 1.27 16.65 -6.79
CA ASN A 276 1.03 16.57 -5.35
C ASN A 276 -0.41 16.94 -4.96
N GLU A 277 -1.07 17.85 -5.67
CA GLU A 277 -2.49 18.16 -5.50
C GLU A 277 -3.38 17.03 -6.03
N MET A 278 -3.12 16.55 -7.25
CA MET A 278 -3.88 15.46 -7.89
C MET A 278 -3.86 14.18 -7.08
N PHE A 279 -2.74 13.89 -6.41
CA PHE A 279 -2.51 12.67 -5.62
C PHE A 279 -2.24 12.98 -4.16
N TYR A 280 -2.98 13.93 -3.57
CA TYR A 280 -2.75 14.39 -2.18
C TYR A 280 -2.85 13.26 -1.15
N TRP A 281 -3.60 12.22 -1.43
CA TRP A 281 -3.77 11.06 -0.57
C TRP A 281 -2.71 9.96 -0.77
N PHE A 282 -1.83 10.08 -1.78
CA PHE A 282 -0.71 9.15 -1.95
C PHE A 282 0.38 9.43 -0.92
N TYR A 283 0.97 8.36 -0.42
CA TYR A 283 2.25 8.51 0.26
C TYR A 283 3.35 8.78 -0.79
N ILE A 284 3.85 9.99 -0.80
CA ILE A 284 4.95 10.43 -1.66
C ILE A 284 6.08 10.87 -0.72
N PRO A 285 7.26 10.20 -0.75
CA PRO A 285 8.38 10.54 0.12
C PRO A 285 8.73 12.02 0.02
N LYS A 286 8.76 12.72 1.17
CA LYS A 286 9.03 14.17 1.25
C LYS A 286 8.16 15.03 0.31
N ARG A 287 7.01 14.53 -0.13
CA ARG A 287 6.14 15.16 -1.15
C ARG A 287 6.89 15.52 -2.45
N ASN A 288 7.95 14.77 -2.79
CA ASN A 288 8.67 14.94 -4.04
C ASN A 288 8.00 14.13 -5.16
N ALA A 289 7.23 14.78 -6.01
CA ALA A 289 6.49 14.17 -7.12
C ALA A 289 7.38 13.52 -8.20
N GLU A 290 8.71 13.76 -8.17
CA GLU A 290 9.64 13.03 -9.06
C GLU A 290 9.58 11.52 -8.85
N TYR A 291 9.23 11.04 -7.65
CA TYR A 291 9.03 9.61 -7.42
C TYR A 291 7.83 9.05 -8.20
N LEU A 292 6.79 9.86 -8.43
CA LEU A 292 5.68 9.47 -9.30
C LEU A 292 6.12 9.45 -10.77
N LYS A 293 6.89 10.45 -11.22
CA LYS A 293 7.46 10.48 -12.59
C LYS A 293 8.39 9.29 -12.82
N ARG A 294 9.23 8.95 -11.84
CA ARG A 294 10.07 7.75 -11.87
C ARG A 294 9.22 6.48 -12.10
N ASN A 295 8.17 6.30 -11.32
CA ASN A 295 7.28 5.16 -11.43
C ASN A 295 6.61 5.11 -12.82
N ALA A 296 6.19 6.28 -13.33
CA ALA A 296 5.60 6.39 -14.66
C ALA A 296 6.60 6.02 -15.78
N ILE A 297 7.85 6.43 -15.66
CA ILE A 297 8.91 6.06 -16.63
C ILE A 297 9.16 4.56 -16.63
N ILE A 298 9.22 3.92 -15.44
CA ILE A 298 9.40 2.47 -15.33
C ILE A 298 8.20 1.73 -15.96
N ALA A 299 6.98 2.13 -15.61
CA ALA A 299 5.78 1.52 -16.17
C ALA A 299 5.69 1.73 -17.69
N LEU A 300 6.11 2.88 -18.20
CA LEU A 300 6.15 3.19 -19.63
C LEU A 300 7.18 2.33 -20.39
N GLY A 301 8.34 2.08 -19.78
CA GLY A 301 9.34 1.15 -20.34
C GLY A 301 8.86 -0.30 -20.41
N ASN A 302 7.99 -0.71 -19.50
CA ASN A 302 7.37 -2.05 -19.49
C ASN A 302 6.11 -2.16 -20.37
N ASN A 303 5.40 -1.06 -20.61
CA ASN A 303 4.16 -1.01 -21.38
C ASN A 303 4.17 0.16 -22.41
N PRO A 304 5.15 0.16 -23.35
CA PRO A 304 5.33 1.26 -24.28
C PRO A 304 4.22 1.35 -25.32
N ASP A 305 3.96 2.56 -25.80
CA ASP A 305 3.25 2.81 -27.05
C ASP A 305 4.24 3.17 -28.18
N GLN A 306 3.71 3.44 -29.38
CA GLN A 306 4.52 3.77 -30.53
C GLN A 306 5.35 5.07 -30.40
N ASN A 307 4.96 5.98 -29.49
CA ASN A 307 5.61 7.29 -29.31
C ASN A 307 6.60 7.28 -28.13
N THR A 308 6.61 6.24 -27.32
CA THR A 308 7.36 6.17 -26.06
C THR A 308 8.83 6.48 -26.22
N SER A 309 9.49 5.92 -27.24
CA SER A 309 10.93 6.15 -27.47
C SER A 309 11.23 7.62 -27.75
N SER A 310 10.55 8.21 -28.73
CA SER A 310 10.74 9.61 -29.11
C SER A 310 10.38 10.57 -27.99
N PHE A 311 9.39 10.22 -27.18
CA PHE A 311 9.03 10.99 -26.00
C PHE A 311 10.14 10.97 -24.94
N LEU A 312 10.65 9.79 -24.58
CA LEU A 312 11.73 9.63 -23.59
C LEU A 312 13.01 10.33 -24.02
N GLU A 313 13.38 10.21 -25.30
CA GLU A 313 14.51 10.92 -25.88
C GLU A 313 14.39 12.45 -25.74
N LYS A 314 13.21 12.99 -26.05
CA LYS A 314 12.91 14.43 -25.99
C LYS A 314 13.00 15.00 -24.56
N ILE A 315 12.56 14.24 -23.54
CA ILE A 315 12.55 14.73 -22.17
C ILE A 315 13.89 14.54 -21.47
N TYR A 316 14.74 13.60 -21.91
CA TYR A 316 16.00 13.24 -21.27
C TYR A 316 16.88 14.45 -20.93
N PRO A 317 17.17 15.39 -21.86
CA PRO A 317 18.08 16.51 -21.58
C PRO A 317 17.63 17.43 -20.44
N LYS A 318 16.31 17.53 -20.25
CA LYS A 318 15.70 18.42 -19.24
C LYS A 318 15.36 17.70 -17.93
N SER A 319 15.54 16.39 -17.88
CA SER A 319 15.22 15.59 -16.69
C SER A 319 16.33 15.69 -15.64
N SER A 320 15.96 15.54 -14.36
CA SER A 320 16.93 15.41 -13.28
C SER A 320 17.75 14.13 -13.44
N SER A 321 18.95 14.10 -12.85
CA SER A 321 19.82 12.91 -12.84
C SER A 321 19.10 11.68 -12.31
N HIS A 322 18.25 11.86 -11.31
CA HIS A 322 17.43 10.78 -10.76
C HIS A 322 16.49 10.15 -11.83
N LEU A 323 15.82 10.96 -12.65
CA LEU A 323 14.92 10.47 -13.69
C LEU A 323 15.68 9.94 -14.91
N LYS A 324 16.82 10.54 -15.27
CA LYS A 324 17.68 10.10 -16.37
C LYS A 324 18.08 8.63 -16.28
N ILE A 325 18.39 8.15 -15.08
CA ILE A 325 18.69 6.73 -14.81
C ILE A 325 17.56 5.82 -15.32
N TYR A 326 16.31 6.16 -15.01
CA TYR A 326 15.16 5.34 -15.40
C TYR A 326 14.78 5.54 -16.87
N ILE A 327 15.01 6.72 -17.44
CA ILE A 327 14.80 6.96 -18.88
C ILE A 327 15.76 6.09 -19.70
N ILE A 328 17.03 6.02 -19.34
CA ILE A 328 18.02 5.17 -19.98
C ILE A 328 17.61 3.70 -19.88
N TRP A 329 17.21 3.25 -18.69
CA TRP A 329 16.70 1.89 -18.50
C TRP A 329 15.48 1.60 -19.39
N ALA A 330 14.50 2.51 -19.44
CA ALA A 330 13.29 2.34 -20.23
C ALA A 330 13.60 2.27 -21.75
N LEU A 331 14.49 3.15 -22.25
CA LEU A 331 14.94 3.11 -23.64
C LEU A 331 15.65 1.80 -23.99
N PHE A 332 16.49 1.29 -23.09
CA PHE A 332 17.09 -0.04 -23.23
C PHE A 332 16.05 -1.15 -23.29
N LYS A 333 15.09 -1.09 -22.37
CA LYS A 333 14.02 -2.08 -22.24
C LYS A 333 13.18 -2.20 -23.52
N ILE A 334 12.93 -1.09 -24.21
CA ILE A 334 12.18 -1.06 -25.48
C ILE A 334 13.05 -1.29 -26.72
N GLY A 335 14.35 -1.56 -26.54
CA GLY A 335 15.26 -1.95 -27.62
C GLY A 335 15.97 -0.81 -28.34
N ASN A 336 15.93 0.44 -27.83
CA ASN A 336 16.56 1.61 -28.45
C ASN A 336 17.98 1.87 -27.94
N ASN A 337 18.85 0.89 -28.07
CA ASN A 337 20.23 0.93 -27.56
C ASN A 337 21.08 2.03 -28.18
N ASP A 338 20.90 2.32 -29.49
CA ASP A 338 21.62 3.38 -30.19
C ASP A 338 21.26 4.77 -29.67
N VAL A 339 19.95 4.98 -29.38
CA VAL A 339 19.48 6.24 -28.76
C VAL A 339 20.10 6.41 -27.37
N CYS A 340 20.13 5.36 -26.54
CA CYS A 340 20.77 5.42 -25.23
C CYS A 340 22.24 5.81 -25.34
N HIS A 341 22.98 5.17 -26.26
CA HIS A 341 24.38 5.47 -26.48
C HIS A 341 24.59 6.94 -26.87
N ASN A 342 23.84 7.42 -27.85
CA ASN A 342 23.95 8.81 -28.33
C ASN A 342 23.61 9.82 -27.22
N LEU A 343 22.56 9.58 -26.42
CA LEU A 343 22.18 10.49 -25.33
C LEU A 343 23.28 10.62 -24.26
N ILE A 344 23.90 9.50 -23.89
CA ILE A 344 24.92 9.50 -22.83
C ILE A 344 26.23 10.17 -23.28
N TYR A 345 26.63 9.96 -24.52
CA TYR A 345 27.88 10.51 -25.04
C TYR A 345 27.75 11.90 -25.67
N SER A 346 26.51 12.37 -25.93
CA SER A 346 26.25 13.74 -26.38
C SER A 346 26.33 14.78 -25.25
N TYR A 347 26.28 14.34 -23.99
CA TYR A 347 26.29 15.22 -22.83
C TYR A 347 27.56 14.96 -21.99
N ASP A 348 28.62 15.74 -22.23
CA ASP A 348 29.90 15.65 -21.50
C ASP A 348 29.77 15.91 -19.97
N SER A 349 28.69 16.57 -19.57
CA SER A 349 28.40 16.95 -18.18
C SER A 349 27.62 15.93 -17.37
N GLU A 350 27.37 14.72 -17.91
CA GLU A 350 26.57 13.73 -17.18
C GLU A 350 27.26 13.21 -15.92
N GLU A 351 26.48 13.13 -14.84
CA GLU A 351 26.96 12.63 -13.56
C GLU A 351 27.45 11.18 -13.66
N ASN A 352 28.45 10.83 -12.86
CA ASN A 352 29.00 9.47 -12.85
C ASN A 352 27.97 8.39 -12.60
N SER A 353 26.94 8.68 -11.81
CA SER A 353 25.82 7.76 -11.52
C SER A 353 25.06 7.32 -12.77
N ILE A 354 24.90 8.22 -13.76
CA ILE A 354 24.20 7.91 -15.03
C ILE A 354 25.09 7.05 -15.91
N LYS A 355 26.39 7.37 -15.97
CA LYS A 355 27.38 6.57 -16.72
C LYS A 355 27.52 5.17 -16.15
N GLU A 356 27.57 5.04 -14.82
CA GLU A 356 27.61 3.75 -14.13
C GLU A 356 26.35 2.91 -14.41
N GLU A 357 25.18 3.54 -14.39
CA GLU A 357 23.91 2.88 -14.72
C GLU A 357 23.92 2.33 -16.14
N TYR A 358 24.38 3.12 -17.10
CA TYR A 358 24.51 2.70 -18.50
C TYR A 358 25.49 1.53 -18.67
N GLU A 359 26.65 1.58 -18.03
CA GLU A 359 27.63 0.49 -18.09
C GLU A 359 27.11 -0.81 -17.47
N LYS A 360 26.31 -0.72 -16.40
CA LYS A 360 25.61 -1.88 -15.81
C LYS A 360 24.63 -2.48 -16.82
N LEU A 361 23.82 -1.65 -17.48
CA LEU A 361 22.87 -2.10 -18.51
C LEU A 361 23.56 -2.80 -19.66
N LYS A 362 24.66 -2.23 -20.19
CA LYS A 362 25.45 -2.85 -21.26
C LYS A 362 25.97 -4.24 -20.86
N LYS A 363 26.50 -4.38 -19.65
CA LYS A 363 26.98 -5.67 -19.14
C LYS A 363 25.86 -6.70 -19.04
N MET A 364 24.68 -6.32 -18.56
CA MET A 364 23.54 -7.22 -18.44
C MET A 364 23.08 -7.74 -19.83
N ILE A 365 23.07 -6.89 -20.84
CA ILE A 365 22.69 -7.25 -22.22
C ILE A 365 23.74 -8.13 -22.89
N SER A 366 25.02 -7.87 -22.64
CA SER A 366 26.11 -8.70 -23.17
C SER A 366 26.15 -10.12 -22.58
N LEU A 367 25.61 -10.29 -21.37
CA LEU A 367 25.50 -11.61 -20.70
C LEU A 367 24.21 -12.36 -21.07
N ALA A 368 23.23 -11.69 -21.67
CA ALA A 368 21.96 -12.30 -22.10
C ALA A 368 21.98 -12.78 -23.57
N LYS A 369 23.03 -12.49 -24.31
CA LYS A 369 23.35 -13.02 -25.65
C LYS A 369 24.28 -14.20 -25.56
#